data_0f7d73444dfee8ce1b86bff93c198f12
#
_entry.id   0f7d73444dfee8ce1b86bff93c198f12
#
_cell.length_a   1.000
_cell.length_b   1.000
_cell.length_c   1.000
_cell.angle_alpha   90.00
_cell.angle_beta   90.00
_cell.angle_gamma   90.00
#
_symmetry.space_group_name_H-M   'P 1'
#
loop_
_entity.id
_entity.type
_entity.pdbx_description
1 polymer ?
#
loop_
_entity_poly.entity_id
_entity_poly.type
_entity_poly.pdbx_seq_one_letter_code
_entity_poly.pdbx_strand_id
1 'polypeptide(L)'
;MPQPGPEPGTILNESGVPTTPRQAATVLVVRGGADRLEVLMAQRTPKARFMGGAWVFPGGAVDGDEDHRAAALREVEEEVGITLAAPAALVPFSRWITPPEVSIRFDTYFFVGVAPDGAEVTIDRQEIVDARWFEPSRALAGAEADELLMVFPTIKTLEQIARFDSAEALIEWASTHEVKPVQPRVEGQGETARIVIDEL
;
A
#
# COMPACT_ATOMS: atom_id res chain seq x y z
N MET A 1 0.42 -0.81 21.50
CA MET A 1 0.74 0.49 20.88
C MET A 1 -0.54 1.28 20.72
N PRO A 2 -0.59 2.58 21.03
CA PRO A 2 -1.74 3.39 20.66
C PRO A 2 -1.79 3.44 19.14
N GLN A 3 -2.90 3.02 18.54
CA GLN A 3 -3.13 3.19 17.11
C GLN A 3 -3.14 4.70 16.83
N PRO A 4 -2.45 5.19 15.79
CA PRO A 4 -2.49 6.60 15.45
C PRO A 4 -3.93 7.04 15.20
N GLY A 5 -4.23 8.30 15.54
CA GLY A 5 -5.50 8.96 15.21
C GLY A 5 -5.80 8.93 13.70
N PRO A 6 -6.86 9.60 13.25
CA PRO A 6 -7.17 9.62 11.82
C PRO A 6 -5.96 10.04 11.01
N GLU A 7 -5.65 9.26 9.98
CA GLU A 7 -4.48 9.46 9.13
C GLU A 7 -4.40 10.89 8.60
N PRO A 8 -3.20 11.48 8.43
CA PRO A 8 -3.03 12.82 7.91
C PRO A 8 -3.77 13.00 6.58
N GLY A 9 -4.67 13.98 6.52
CA GLY A 9 -5.52 14.22 5.35
C GLY A 9 -6.81 13.39 5.29
N THR A 10 -7.12 12.58 6.31
CA THR A 10 -8.42 11.90 6.40
C THR A 10 -9.51 12.93 6.69
N ILE A 11 -10.42 13.10 5.74
CA ILE A 11 -11.62 13.91 5.91
C ILE A 11 -12.77 12.96 6.25
N LEU A 12 -13.32 13.10 7.46
CA LEU A 12 -14.49 12.32 7.86
C LEU A 12 -15.71 12.74 7.04
N ASN A 13 -16.56 11.78 6.77
CA ASN A 13 -17.80 11.99 6.04
C ASN A 13 -18.90 12.50 6.99
N GLU A 14 -19.10 13.78 7.04
CA GLU A 14 -20.12 14.42 7.88
C GLU A 14 -21.55 14.25 7.33
N SER A 15 -21.72 13.80 6.08
CA SER A 15 -23.04 13.64 5.47
C SER A 15 -23.84 12.44 6.00
N GLY A 16 -23.17 11.49 6.66
CA GLY A 16 -23.76 10.23 7.10
C GLY A 16 -24.10 9.24 5.96
N VAL A 17 -23.86 9.63 4.70
CA VAL A 17 -24.08 8.76 3.53
C VAL A 17 -22.70 8.37 2.97
N PRO A 18 -22.32 7.08 3.01
CA PRO A 18 -21.04 6.63 2.49
C PRO A 18 -20.86 6.93 1.00
N THR A 19 -19.71 7.46 0.63
CA THR A 19 -19.34 7.61 -0.79
C THR A 19 -18.99 6.24 -1.40
N THR A 20 -19.18 6.09 -2.72
CA THR A 20 -18.73 4.89 -3.43
C THR A 20 -17.21 4.88 -3.51
N PRO A 21 -16.53 3.77 -3.09
CA PRO A 21 -15.08 3.67 -3.21
C PRO A 21 -14.63 3.68 -4.68
N ARG A 22 -13.55 4.42 -4.97
CA ARG A 22 -12.89 4.38 -6.27
C ARG A 22 -12.03 3.13 -6.36
N GLN A 23 -12.03 2.47 -7.51
CA GLN A 23 -11.17 1.30 -7.73
C GLN A 23 -9.71 1.74 -7.80
N ALA A 24 -8.83 0.98 -7.16
CA ALA A 24 -7.40 1.25 -7.11
C ALA A 24 -6.59 -0.05 -7.08
N ALA A 25 -5.34 0.06 -7.47
CA ALA A 25 -4.41 -1.06 -7.46
C ALA A 25 -3.03 -0.63 -6.96
N THR A 26 -2.37 -1.49 -6.21
CA THR A 26 -1.08 -1.23 -5.55
C THR A 26 -0.20 -2.47 -5.68
N VAL A 27 1.11 -2.29 -5.86
CA VAL A 27 2.05 -3.40 -5.95
C VAL A 27 3.09 -3.35 -4.83
N LEU A 28 3.19 -4.44 -4.11
CA LEU A 28 4.36 -4.76 -3.32
C LEU A 28 5.45 -5.22 -4.29
N VAL A 29 6.24 -4.27 -4.80
CA VAL A 29 7.39 -4.59 -5.64
C VAL A 29 8.47 -5.14 -4.74
N VAL A 30 8.78 -6.42 -4.88
CA VAL A 30 9.71 -7.13 -3.99
C VAL A 30 10.95 -7.62 -4.73
N ARG A 31 12.02 -7.78 -3.98
CA ARG A 31 13.27 -8.39 -4.42
C ARG A 31 13.97 -9.10 -3.27
N GLY A 32 15.05 -9.79 -3.57
CA GLY A 32 15.89 -10.46 -2.59
C GLY A 32 15.74 -11.98 -2.64
N GLY A 33 16.87 -12.66 -2.40
CA GLY A 33 16.96 -14.11 -2.28
C GLY A 33 16.79 -14.60 -0.85
N ALA A 34 17.38 -15.77 -0.54
CA ALA A 34 17.33 -16.36 0.79
C ALA A 34 17.79 -15.37 1.88
N ASP A 35 17.02 -15.33 2.97
CA ASP A 35 17.29 -14.53 4.17
C ASP A 35 17.26 -12.99 3.97
N ARG A 36 16.70 -12.50 2.85
CA ARG A 36 16.63 -11.07 2.61
C ARG A 36 15.47 -10.66 1.71
N LEU A 37 14.31 -10.43 2.28
CA LEU A 37 13.19 -9.79 1.60
C LEU A 37 13.35 -8.26 1.66
N GLU A 38 13.31 -7.60 0.51
CA GLU A 38 13.17 -6.15 0.42
C GLU A 38 11.90 -5.79 -0.38
N VAL A 39 11.21 -4.76 0.05
CA VAL A 39 10.05 -4.19 -0.63
C VAL A 39 10.32 -2.73 -0.99
N LEU A 40 9.92 -2.31 -2.19
CA LEU A 40 10.02 -0.93 -2.63
C LEU A 40 8.88 -0.12 -2.02
N MET A 41 9.24 1.00 -1.41
CA MET A 41 8.28 1.99 -0.94
C MET A 41 8.60 3.34 -1.57
N ALA A 42 7.56 4.12 -1.84
CA ALA A 42 7.61 5.44 -2.44
C ALA A 42 7.06 6.49 -1.48
N GLN A 43 7.71 7.64 -1.38
CA GLN A 43 7.24 8.76 -0.57
C GLN A 43 6.42 9.72 -1.43
N ARG A 44 5.16 9.90 -1.07
CA ARG A 44 4.28 10.85 -1.75
C ARG A 44 4.73 12.30 -1.49
N THR A 45 4.55 13.15 -2.50
CA THR A 45 4.82 14.58 -2.32
C THR A 45 4.05 15.13 -1.11
N PRO A 46 4.68 15.95 -0.24
CA PRO A 46 3.95 16.60 0.87
C PRO A 46 2.78 17.48 0.42
N LYS A 47 2.74 17.86 -0.86
CA LYS A 47 1.65 18.66 -1.46
C LYS A 47 0.45 17.83 -1.91
N ALA A 48 0.52 16.50 -1.85
CA ALA A 48 -0.60 15.63 -2.21
C ALA A 48 -1.81 15.92 -1.32
N ARG A 49 -3.01 15.96 -1.93
CA ARG A 49 -4.26 16.22 -1.21
C ARG A 49 -4.65 15.10 -0.25
N PHE A 50 -4.14 13.91 -0.49
CA PHE A 50 -4.40 12.70 0.30
C PHE A 50 -3.08 12.03 0.63
N MET A 51 -2.84 11.77 1.91
CA MET A 51 -1.63 11.11 2.45
C MET A 51 -0.31 11.78 2.02
N GLY A 52 -0.28 13.14 1.98
CA GLY A 52 0.94 13.87 1.63
C GLY A 52 2.09 13.58 2.58
N GLY A 53 3.28 13.29 2.02
CA GLY A 53 4.48 12.93 2.76
C GLY A 53 4.52 11.47 3.26
N ALA A 54 3.44 10.70 3.10
CA ALA A 54 3.42 9.31 3.54
C ALA A 54 4.25 8.41 2.62
N TRP A 55 4.86 7.39 3.23
CA TRP A 55 5.46 6.27 2.55
C TRP A 55 4.41 5.21 2.24
N VAL A 56 4.30 4.85 0.99
CA VAL A 56 3.29 3.92 0.45
C VAL A 56 3.96 2.92 -0.49
N PHE A 57 3.27 1.86 -0.86
CA PHE A 57 3.66 1.04 -2.00
C PHE A 57 3.21 1.73 -3.29
N PRO A 58 3.95 1.61 -4.42
CA PRO A 58 3.54 2.18 -5.70
C PRO A 58 2.15 1.72 -6.12
N GLY A 59 1.34 2.65 -6.64
CA GLY A 59 -0.01 2.35 -7.07
C GLY A 59 -0.94 3.56 -7.08
N GLY A 60 -2.08 3.40 -7.74
CA GLY A 60 -3.05 4.47 -7.91
C GLY A 60 -4.43 4.00 -8.34
N ALA A 61 -5.20 4.91 -8.89
CA ALA A 61 -6.56 4.64 -9.34
C ALA A 61 -6.58 3.79 -10.61
N VAL A 62 -7.64 2.99 -10.77
CA VAL A 62 -7.94 2.31 -12.03
C VAL A 62 -8.58 3.32 -12.96
N ASP A 63 -8.02 3.52 -14.14
CA ASP A 63 -8.47 4.47 -15.13
C ASP A 63 -9.22 3.80 -16.29
N GLY A 64 -10.28 4.45 -16.76
CA GLY A 64 -11.05 3.98 -17.91
C GLY A 64 -11.51 2.53 -17.80
N ASP A 65 -11.19 1.72 -18.80
CA ASP A 65 -11.60 0.31 -18.92
C ASP A 65 -10.44 -0.67 -18.55
N GLU A 66 -9.35 -0.18 -17.94
CA GLU A 66 -8.26 -1.05 -17.52
C GLU A 66 -8.67 -1.92 -16.33
N ASP A 67 -8.07 -3.10 -16.22
CA ASP A 67 -8.23 -3.93 -15.03
C ASP A 67 -7.21 -3.53 -13.94
N HIS A 68 -7.41 -4.04 -12.72
CA HIS A 68 -6.56 -3.72 -11.58
C HIS A 68 -5.08 -4.09 -11.78
N ARG A 69 -4.77 -5.16 -12.54
CA ARG A 69 -3.38 -5.53 -12.82
C ARG A 69 -2.73 -4.60 -13.83
N ALA A 70 -3.49 -4.17 -14.84
CA ALA A 70 -3.01 -3.19 -15.82
C ALA A 70 -2.72 -1.84 -15.13
N ALA A 71 -3.66 -1.36 -14.31
CA ALA A 71 -3.47 -0.16 -13.48
C ALA A 71 -2.22 -0.28 -12.59
N ALA A 72 -2.07 -1.41 -11.90
CA ALA A 72 -0.95 -1.67 -11.02
C ALA A 72 0.42 -1.59 -11.76
N LEU A 73 0.52 -2.17 -12.96
CA LEU A 73 1.75 -2.11 -13.76
C LEU A 73 2.04 -0.70 -14.26
N ARG A 74 1.03 0.00 -14.77
CA ARG A 74 1.15 1.39 -15.24
C ARG A 74 1.65 2.30 -14.13
N GLU A 75 1.04 2.24 -12.95
CA GLU A 75 1.41 3.08 -11.81
C GLU A 75 2.85 2.82 -11.34
N VAL A 76 3.29 1.56 -11.28
CA VAL A 76 4.68 1.23 -10.94
C VAL A 76 5.65 1.83 -11.96
N GLU A 77 5.34 1.76 -13.25
CA GLU A 77 6.20 2.32 -14.30
C GLU A 77 6.21 3.85 -14.23
N GLU A 78 5.05 4.50 -14.05
CA GLU A 78 4.92 5.95 -13.97
C GLU A 78 5.57 6.54 -12.71
N GLU A 79 5.35 5.94 -11.54
CA GLU A 79 5.81 6.47 -10.25
C GLU A 79 7.29 6.20 -9.96
N VAL A 80 7.77 4.98 -10.29
CA VAL A 80 9.12 4.51 -9.88
C VAL A 80 9.97 3.97 -11.03
N GLY A 81 9.50 4.02 -12.29
CA GLY A 81 10.26 3.68 -13.48
C GLY A 81 10.62 2.20 -13.62
N ILE A 82 9.96 1.32 -12.88
CA ILE A 82 10.21 -0.13 -12.95
C ILE A 82 9.17 -0.78 -13.84
N THR A 83 9.63 -1.41 -14.94
CA THR A 83 8.77 -2.24 -15.77
C THR A 83 8.72 -3.66 -15.20
N LEU A 84 7.59 -4.03 -14.61
CA LEU A 84 7.35 -5.39 -14.13
C LEU A 84 6.97 -6.33 -15.28
N ALA A 85 7.05 -7.64 -15.02
CA ALA A 85 6.57 -8.64 -15.96
C ALA A 85 5.06 -8.46 -16.27
N ALA A 86 4.54 -9.26 -17.22
CA ALA A 86 3.15 -9.19 -17.66
C ALA A 86 2.12 -9.25 -16.50
N PRO A 87 0.90 -8.72 -16.68
CA PRO A 87 -0.15 -8.70 -15.63
C PRO A 87 -0.39 -10.04 -14.95
N ALA A 88 -0.26 -11.14 -15.69
CA ALA A 88 -0.41 -12.50 -15.15
C ALA A 88 0.66 -12.89 -14.11
N ALA A 89 1.80 -12.18 -14.07
CA ALA A 89 2.85 -12.42 -13.09
C ALA A 89 2.60 -11.72 -11.74
N LEU A 90 1.63 -10.80 -11.67
CA LEU A 90 1.22 -10.19 -10.41
C LEU A 90 0.36 -11.17 -9.61
N VAL A 91 0.79 -11.47 -8.39
CA VAL A 91 0.09 -12.37 -7.48
C VAL A 91 -0.82 -11.56 -6.56
N PRO A 92 -2.14 -11.85 -6.47
CA PRO A 92 -3.02 -11.17 -5.53
C PRO A 92 -2.54 -11.39 -4.09
N PHE A 93 -2.55 -10.34 -3.27
CA PHE A 93 -2.08 -10.40 -1.89
C PHE A 93 -3.16 -10.03 -0.87
N SER A 94 -3.79 -8.86 -1.03
CA SER A 94 -4.85 -8.38 -0.14
C SER A 94 -5.78 -7.41 -0.86
N ARG A 95 -6.92 -7.08 -0.23
CA ARG A 95 -7.87 -6.08 -0.72
C ARG A 95 -8.35 -5.23 0.44
N TRP A 96 -8.16 -3.92 0.35
CA TRP A 96 -8.53 -2.97 1.38
C TRP A 96 -9.58 -2.00 0.88
N ILE A 97 -10.67 -1.87 1.64
CA ILE A 97 -11.74 -0.93 1.35
C ILE A 97 -11.73 0.15 2.44
N THR A 98 -11.55 1.42 2.03
CA THR A 98 -11.57 2.54 2.99
C THR A 98 -12.88 2.54 3.79
N PRO A 99 -12.84 2.84 5.10
CA PRO A 99 -14.02 2.90 5.95
C PRO A 99 -15.13 3.82 5.41
N PRO A 100 -16.42 3.50 5.65
CA PRO A 100 -17.55 4.34 5.20
C PRO A 100 -17.58 5.72 5.85
N GLU A 101 -16.94 5.87 6.99
CA GLU A 101 -16.80 7.13 7.73
C GLU A 101 -15.83 8.12 7.09
N VAL A 102 -15.06 7.70 6.08
CA VAL A 102 -14.09 8.53 5.36
C VAL A 102 -14.72 9.04 4.07
N SER A 103 -14.53 10.33 3.75
CA SER A 103 -15.15 10.97 2.57
C SER A 103 -14.49 10.55 1.24
N ILE A 104 -13.16 10.37 1.23
CA ILE A 104 -12.40 9.89 0.06
C ILE A 104 -12.12 8.41 0.27
N ARG A 105 -12.78 7.57 -0.52
CA ARG A 105 -12.71 6.13 -0.36
C ARG A 105 -12.12 5.45 -1.57
N PHE A 106 -11.33 4.40 -1.30
CA PHE A 106 -10.76 3.50 -2.30
C PHE A 106 -11.11 2.06 -1.97
N ASP A 107 -11.26 1.25 -2.99
CA ASP A 107 -11.30 -0.20 -2.97
C ASP A 107 -10.03 -0.67 -3.69
N THR A 108 -9.00 -0.96 -2.91
CA THR A 108 -7.65 -1.16 -3.40
C THR A 108 -7.26 -2.63 -3.39
N TYR A 109 -6.89 -3.14 -4.55
CA TYR A 109 -6.28 -4.45 -4.70
C TYR A 109 -4.76 -4.35 -4.58
N PHE A 110 -4.19 -5.14 -3.70
CA PHE A 110 -2.75 -5.26 -3.49
C PHE A 110 -2.25 -6.52 -4.18
N PHE A 111 -1.18 -6.36 -4.94
CA PHE A 111 -0.49 -7.45 -5.63
C PHE A 111 0.95 -7.54 -5.16
N VAL A 112 1.56 -8.73 -5.29
CA VAL A 112 3.02 -8.89 -5.19
C VAL A 112 3.57 -9.03 -6.60
N GLY A 113 4.64 -8.29 -6.90
CA GLY A 113 5.39 -8.38 -8.14
C GLY A 113 6.90 -8.39 -7.87
N VAL A 114 7.64 -9.23 -8.57
CA VAL A 114 9.10 -9.30 -8.45
C VAL A 114 9.75 -8.27 -9.34
N ALA A 115 10.65 -7.47 -8.77
CA ALA A 115 11.47 -6.57 -9.56
C ALA A 115 12.41 -7.35 -10.47
N PRO A 116 12.64 -6.91 -11.73
CA PRO A 116 13.68 -7.47 -12.58
C PRO A 116 15.06 -7.34 -11.93
N ASP A 117 15.97 -8.27 -12.27
CA ASP A 117 17.34 -8.18 -11.82
C ASP A 117 17.99 -6.88 -12.29
N GLY A 118 18.62 -6.16 -11.36
CA GLY A 118 19.26 -4.89 -11.64
C GLY A 118 18.30 -3.73 -11.89
N ALA A 119 17.01 -3.86 -11.52
CA ALA A 119 16.05 -2.78 -11.66
C ALA A 119 16.51 -1.50 -10.94
N GLU A 120 16.61 -0.41 -11.69
CA GLU A 120 16.92 0.92 -11.19
C GLU A 120 15.63 1.69 -10.93
N VAL A 121 15.55 2.37 -9.79
CA VAL A 121 14.41 3.19 -9.43
C VAL A 121 14.58 4.59 -10.01
N THR A 122 13.60 5.04 -10.77
CA THR A 122 13.54 6.41 -11.31
C THR A 122 12.20 7.03 -10.97
N ILE A 123 12.19 7.96 -10.03
CA ILE A 123 10.94 8.62 -9.58
C ILE A 123 10.50 9.73 -10.55
N ASP A 124 9.17 9.92 -10.64
CA ASP A 124 8.55 10.96 -11.48
C ASP A 124 8.79 12.40 -10.96
N ARG A 125 9.12 12.56 -9.66
CA ARG A 125 9.35 13.83 -8.95
C ARG A 125 8.16 14.80 -8.91
N GLN A 126 6.99 14.36 -9.30
CA GLN A 126 5.74 15.13 -9.24
C GLN A 126 4.85 14.60 -8.13
N GLU A 127 4.51 13.33 -8.20
CA GLU A 127 3.72 12.62 -7.18
C GLU A 127 4.59 11.96 -6.14
N ILE A 128 5.73 11.38 -6.56
CA ILE A 128 6.70 10.70 -5.71
C ILE A 128 7.98 11.55 -5.60
N VAL A 129 8.42 11.80 -4.38
CA VAL A 129 9.61 12.62 -4.09
C VAL A 129 10.82 11.82 -3.63
N ASP A 130 10.61 10.58 -3.17
CA ASP A 130 11.64 9.63 -2.77
C ASP A 130 11.13 8.20 -2.97
N ALA A 131 12.03 7.26 -3.24
CA ALA A 131 11.69 5.83 -3.27
C ALA A 131 12.88 5.00 -2.81
N ARG A 132 12.62 4.02 -1.94
CA ARG A 132 13.66 3.21 -1.31
C ARG A 132 13.24 1.77 -1.13
N TRP A 133 14.22 0.89 -1.17
CA TRP A 133 14.08 -0.50 -0.79
C TRP A 133 14.23 -0.64 0.72
N PHE A 134 13.27 -1.31 1.36
CA PHE A 134 13.28 -1.58 2.79
C PHE A 134 13.14 -3.07 3.08
N GLU A 135 13.90 -3.55 4.04
CA GLU A 135 13.50 -4.75 4.76
C GLU A 135 12.22 -4.41 5.53
N PRO A 136 11.14 -5.23 5.46
CA PRO A 136 9.85 -4.88 6.08
C PRO A 136 9.95 -4.53 7.57
N SER A 137 10.78 -5.24 8.32
CA SER A 137 11.02 -4.97 9.75
C SER A 137 11.68 -3.61 10.00
N ARG A 138 12.56 -3.16 9.11
CA ARG A 138 13.20 -1.83 9.22
C ARG A 138 12.21 -0.71 8.88
N ALA A 139 11.35 -0.92 7.90
CA ALA A 139 10.29 0.02 7.59
C ALA A 139 9.33 0.20 8.77
N LEU A 140 8.93 -0.89 9.43
CA LEU A 140 8.11 -0.86 10.63
C LEU A 140 8.81 -0.13 11.79
N ALA A 141 10.09 -0.40 12.03
CA ALA A 141 10.85 0.30 13.07
C ALA A 141 10.95 1.81 12.80
N GLY A 142 11.10 2.22 11.52
CA GLY A 142 11.07 3.64 11.13
C GLY A 142 9.70 4.29 11.37
N ALA A 143 8.61 3.56 11.13
CA ALA A 143 7.27 4.04 11.44
C ALA A 143 7.03 4.17 12.96
N GLU A 144 7.53 3.22 13.76
CA GLU A 144 7.45 3.28 15.23
C GLU A 144 8.27 4.43 15.83
N ALA A 145 9.35 4.81 15.17
CA ALA A 145 10.22 5.92 15.58
C ALA A 145 9.75 7.29 15.05
N ASP A 146 8.60 7.36 14.37
CA ASP A 146 8.08 8.56 13.69
C ASP A 146 9.02 9.13 12.59
N GLU A 147 9.97 8.30 12.10
CA GLU A 147 10.87 8.66 11.00
C GLU A 147 10.21 8.49 9.62
N LEU A 148 9.30 7.53 9.51
CA LEU A 148 8.56 7.21 8.30
C LEU A 148 7.05 7.35 8.56
N LEU A 149 6.46 8.41 8.02
CA LEU A 149 5.00 8.57 8.07
C LEU A 149 4.35 7.48 7.22
N MET A 150 3.57 6.62 7.83
CA MET A 150 2.86 5.53 7.13
C MET A 150 1.40 5.49 7.52
N VAL A 151 0.59 4.99 6.61
CA VAL A 151 -0.85 4.80 6.80
C VAL A 151 -1.16 3.38 7.26
N PHE A 152 -2.30 3.20 7.90
CA PHE A 152 -2.70 1.93 8.52
C PHE A 152 -2.62 0.70 7.59
N PRO A 153 -3.14 0.73 6.33
CA PRO A 153 -3.01 -0.42 5.43
C PRO A 153 -1.55 -0.77 5.09
N THR A 154 -0.69 0.26 4.96
CA THR A 154 0.74 0.06 4.69
C THR A 154 1.43 -0.64 5.86
N ILE A 155 1.18 -0.18 7.11
CA ILE A 155 1.73 -0.80 8.32
C ILE A 155 1.26 -2.25 8.43
N LYS A 156 -0.04 -2.51 8.26
CA LYS A 156 -0.60 -3.87 8.35
C LYS A 156 -0.07 -4.81 7.26
N THR A 157 0.15 -4.29 6.07
CA THR A 157 0.79 -5.04 4.98
C THR A 157 2.24 -5.36 5.31
N LEU A 158 3.01 -4.40 5.83
CA LEU A 158 4.40 -4.63 6.27
C LEU A 158 4.48 -5.67 7.40
N GLU A 159 3.58 -5.61 8.39
CA GLU A 159 3.48 -6.63 9.46
C GLU A 159 3.25 -8.04 8.88
N GLN A 160 2.40 -8.15 7.85
CA GLN A 160 2.15 -9.43 7.19
C GLN A 160 3.37 -9.95 6.43
N ILE A 161 4.06 -9.10 5.67
CA ILE A 161 5.19 -9.54 4.85
C ILE A 161 6.49 -9.68 5.64
N ALA A 162 6.62 -9.06 6.82
CA ALA A 162 7.80 -9.15 7.68
C ALA A 162 8.07 -10.58 8.23
N ARG A 163 7.12 -11.49 8.08
CA ARG A 163 7.27 -12.91 8.48
C ARG A 163 7.95 -13.79 7.42
N PHE A 164 8.20 -13.22 6.22
CA PHE A 164 8.84 -13.94 5.12
C PHE A 164 10.30 -13.51 4.97
N ASP A 165 11.17 -14.48 4.76
CA ASP A 165 12.61 -14.24 4.62
C ASP A 165 13.01 -13.94 3.17
N SER A 166 12.17 -14.29 2.19
CA SER A 166 12.48 -14.11 0.77
C SER A 166 11.24 -13.72 -0.06
N ALA A 167 11.49 -13.11 -1.22
CA ALA A 167 10.44 -12.82 -2.19
C ALA A 167 9.75 -14.10 -2.70
N GLU A 168 10.50 -15.20 -2.86
CA GLU A 168 9.98 -16.49 -3.30
C GLU A 168 8.98 -17.05 -2.29
N ALA A 169 9.33 -17.09 -1.00
CA ALA A 169 8.46 -17.57 0.07
C ALA A 169 7.17 -16.73 0.18
N LEU A 170 7.27 -15.42 0.02
CA LEU A 170 6.11 -14.53 -0.01
C LEU A 170 5.18 -14.85 -1.18
N ILE A 171 5.73 -15.03 -2.39
CA ILE A 171 4.96 -15.34 -3.59
C ILE A 171 4.30 -16.71 -3.50
N GLU A 172 5.02 -17.73 -3.02
CA GLU A 172 4.46 -19.06 -2.81
C GLU A 172 3.26 -19.01 -1.87
N TRP A 173 3.40 -18.31 -0.74
CA TRP A 173 2.29 -18.12 0.20
C TRP A 173 1.13 -17.36 -0.45
N ALA A 174 1.38 -16.23 -1.10
CA ALA A 174 0.35 -15.40 -1.72
C ALA A 174 -0.40 -16.16 -2.83
N SER A 175 0.30 -17.02 -3.59
CA SER A 175 -0.29 -17.82 -4.67
C SER A 175 -1.33 -18.84 -4.18
N THR A 176 -1.27 -19.24 -2.92
CA THR A 176 -2.20 -20.21 -2.31
C THR A 176 -3.19 -19.57 -1.35
N HIS A 177 -3.00 -18.28 -1.04
CA HIS A 177 -3.84 -17.56 -0.09
C HIS A 177 -5.07 -16.96 -0.76
N GLU A 178 -6.25 -17.16 -0.14
CA GLU A 178 -7.50 -16.54 -0.62
C GLU A 178 -7.56 -15.08 -0.18
N VAL A 179 -7.68 -14.16 -1.13
CA VAL A 179 -7.83 -12.73 -0.86
C VAL A 179 -9.27 -12.41 -0.45
N LYS A 180 -9.46 -12.02 0.80
CA LYS A 180 -10.73 -11.50 1.31
C LYS A 180 -10.64 -9.99 1.47
N PRO A 181 -11.75 -9.26 1.16
CA PRO A 181 -11.76 -7.81 1.37
C PRO A 181 -11.72 -7.48 2.86
N VAL A 182 -10.81 -6.58 3.24
CA VAL A 182 -10.71 -6.01 4.58
C VAL A 182 -11.29 -4.60 4.55
N GLN A 183 -12.34 -4.36 5.32
CA GLN A 183 -12.92 -3.04 5.49
C GLN A 183 -12.80 -2.64 6.95
N PRO A 184 -11.81 -1.81 7.30
CA PRO A 184 -11.70 -1.25 8.64
C PRO A 184 -12.93 -0.41 8.99
N ARG A 185 -13.12 -0.16 10.28
CA ARG A 185 -14.08 0.82 10.76
C ARG A 185 -13.38 1.84 11.66
N VAL A 186 -13.96 3.01 11.78
CA VAL A 186 -13.49 4.03 12.72
C VAL A 186 -14.26 3.88 14.03
N GLU A 187 -13.56 3.62 15.13
CA GLU A 187 -14.12 3.61 16.47
C GLU A 187 -13.67 4.86 17.24
N GLY A 188 -14.59 5.47 17.99
CA GLY A 188 -14.34 6.72 18.71
C GLY A 188 -14.68 7.96 17.91
N GLN A 189 -14.40 9.14 18.49
CA GLN A 189 -14.66 10.44 17.87
C GLN A 189 -13.51 11.42 18.17
N GLY A 190 -13.27 12.37 17.27
CA GLY A 190 -12.22 13.38 17.42
C GLY A 190 -10.85 12.76 17.64
N GLU A 191 -10.10 13.23 18.62
CA GLU A 191 -8.73 12.75 18.93
C GLU A 191 -8.68 11.30 19.45
N THR A 192 -9.81 10.71 19.80
CA THR A 192 -9.91 9.32 20.25
C THR A 192 -10.30 8.35 19.14
N ALA A 193 -10.52 8.83 17.92
CA ALA A 193 -10.85 8.01 16.78
C ALA A 193 -9.69 7.03 16.45
N ARG A 194 -10.04 5.76 16.28
CA ARG A 194 -9.07 4.69 15.93
C ARG A 194 -9.58 3.88 14.77
N ILE A 195 -8.67 3.45 13.93
CA ILE A 195 -8.96 2.49 12.85
C ILE A 195 -8.83 1.09 13.44
N VAL A 196 -9.88 0.29 13.33
CA VAL A 196 -9.90 -1.11 13.80
C VAL A 196 -10.32 -2.05 12.70
N ILE A 197 -9.79 -3.28 12.75
CA ILE A 197 -10.16 -4.40 11.86
C ILE A 197 -10.58 -5.57 12.73
N ASP A 198 -11.52 -6.39 12.25
CA ASP A 198 -12.03 -7.51 13.01
C ASP A 198 -11.02 -8.68 13.05
N GLU A 199 -10.30 -8.98 11.97
CA GLU A 199 -9.13 -9.89 11.85
C GLU A 199 -8.59 -9.81 10.41
N LEU A 200 -7.28 -10.10 10.23
CA LEU A 200 -6.62 -10.23 8.91
C LEU A 200 -6.49 -11.69 8.52
#